data_82da2bee3c0013a934a645ccb9594679
#
_entry.id   82da2bee3c0013a934a645ccb9594679
#
_cell.length_a   1.000
_cell.length_b   1.000
_cell.length_c   1.000
_cell.angle_alpha   90.00
_cell.angle_beta   90.00
_cell.angle_gamma   90.00
#
_symmetry.space_group_name_H-M   'P 1'
#
loop_
_entity.id
_entity.type
_entity.pdbx_description
1 polymer ?
#
loop_
_entity_poly.entity_id
_entity_poly.type
_entity_poly.pdbx_seq_one_letter_code
_entity_poly.pdbx_strand_id
1 'polypeptide(L)'
;AGAVRVGAMICYDREFPESARILMLMGAEIVLVPNACPMEINRLSQLRGRAYENMIGIATCNYPQGKPDCNGHSSAFDGVAYLPGEEGSRDMCILEADGEEGLWLAEFDLELLRSYRRQEVHGNAYRRPELYGLLTEDTVRPPFVRKDRRKPVL
;
A
#
# COMPACT_ATOMS: atom_id res chain seq x y z
N ALA A 1 -2.89 -4.39 -24.46
CA ALA A 1 -2.65 -4.27 -23.02
C ALA A 1 -2.02 -5.56 -22.51
N GLY A 2 -0.85 -5.50 -21.87
CA GLY A 2 -0.19 -6.67 -21.28
C GLY A 2 -0.89 -7.13 -20.01
N ALA A 3 -0.53 -8.32 -19.50
CA ALA A 3 -1.02 -8.82 -18.23
C ALA A 3 -0.62 -7.85 -17.10
N VAL A 4 -1.50 -7.68 -16.09
CA VAL A 4 -1.22 -6.93 -14.87
C VAL A 4 -0.52 -7.85 -13.86
N ARG A 5 0.47 -7.31 -13.14
CA ARG A 5 1.08 -8.00 -12.01
C ARG A 5 0.41 -7.58 -10.72
N VAL A 6 -0.20 -8.55 -10.05
CA VAL A 6 -0.93 -8.32 -8.81
C VAL A 6 -0.14 -8.93 -7.65
N GLY A 7 0.06 -8.14 -6.58
CA GLY A 7 0.57 -8.59 -5.30
C GLY A 7 -0.53 -8.61 -4.25
N ALA A 8 -0.24 -9.19 -3.09
CA ALA A 8 -1.13 -9.15 -1.94
C ALA A 8 -0.34 -8.97 -0.65
N MET A 9 -0.90 -8.20 0.29
CA MET A 9 -0.45 -8.12 1.69
C MET A 9 -1.70 -8.15 2.56
N ILE A 10 -1.64 -8.84 3.69
CA ILE A 10 -2.83 -9.12 4.47
C ILE A 10 -2.86 -8.24 5.71
N CYS A 11 -3.89 -7.41 5.81
CA CYS A 11 -4.24 -6.63 7.01
C CYS A 11 -3.01 -5.99 7.68
N TYR A 12 -2.45 -6.63 8.68
CA TYR A 12 -1.33 -6.14 9.48
C TYR A 12 -0.03 -5.93 8.68
N ASP A 13 0.17 -6.64 7.56
CA ASP A 13 1.37 -6.48 6.72
C ASP A 13 1.53 -5.03 6.20
N ARG A 14 0.41 -4.32 5.98
CA ARG A 14 0.44 -2.93 5.51
C ARG A 14 1.00 -1.94 6.53
N GLU A 15 1.03 -2.30 7.82
CA GLU A 15 1.63 -1.45 8.86
C GLU A 15 3.15 -1.27 8.62
N PHE A 16 3.78 -2.20 7.91
CA PHE A 16 5.20 -2.19 7.59
C PHE A 16 5.44 -1.71 6.16
N PRO A 17 6.18 -0.60 5.97
CA PRO A 17 6.45 -0.06 4.64
C PRO A 17 7.21 -1.04 3.72
N GLU A 18 7.99 -1.92 4.32
CA GLU A 18 8.78 -2.94 3.61
C GLU A 18 7.89 -3.89 2.81
N SER A 19 6.72 -4.25 3.31
CA SER A 19 5.79 -5.18 2.64
C SER A 19 5.39 -4.66 1.26
N ALA A 20 4.90 -3.44 1.17
CA ALA A 20 4.53 -2.81 -0.10
C ALA A 20 5.76 -2.59 -0.99
N ARG A 21 6.90 -2.19 -0.39
CA ARG A 21 8.15 -1.97 -1.12
C ARG A 21 8.66 -3.25 -1.78
N ILE A 22 8.65 -4.37 -1.07
CA ILE A 22 9.07 -5.66 -1.62
C ILE A 22 8.17 -6.06 -2.79
N LEU A 23 6.85 -5.93 -2.64
CA LEU A 23 5.91 -6.25 -3.72
C LEU A 23 6.16 -5.40 -4.97
N MET A 24 6.39 -4.09 -4.80
CA MET A 24 6.75 -3.21 -5.91
C MET A 24 8.05 -3.63 -6.58
N LEU A 25 9.09 -3.99 -5.80
CA LEU A 25 10.38 -4.46 -6.32
C LEU A 25 10.25 -5.79 -7.07
N MET A 26 9.30 -6.64 -6.68
CA MET A 26 8.92 -7.86 -7.40
C MET A 26 8.09 -7.58 -8.65
N GLY A 27 7.76 -6.32 -8.90
CA GLY A 27 7.07 -5.85 -10.10
C GLY A 27 5.57 -5.73 -9.98
N ALA A 28 4.99 -5.78 -8.78
CA ALA A 28 3.56 -5.54 -8.59
C ALA A 28 3.17 -4.16 -9.11
N GLU A 29 2.06 -4.11 -9.82
CA GLU A 29 1.41 -2.89 -10.30
C GLU A 29 0.18 -2.56 -9.45
N ILE A 30 -0.56 -3.59 -9.04
CA ILE A 30 -1.69 -3.49 -8.12
C ILE A 30 -1.41 -4.39 -6.91
N VAL A 31 -1.74 -3.91 -5.72
CA VAL A 31 -1.65 -4.68 -4.48
C VAL A 31 -3.02 -4.76 -3.83
N LEU A 32 -3.48 -5.98 -3.60
CA LEU A 32 -4.74 -6.26 -2.91
C LEU A 32 -4.49 -6.43 -1.42
N VAL A 33 -5.34 -5.81 -0.58
CA VAL A 33 -5.16 -5.79 0.87
C VAL A 33 -6.48 -6.18 1.56
N PRO A 34 -6.72 -7.48 1.77
CA PRO A 34 -7.82 -7.89 2.63
C PRO A 34 -7.55 -7.47 4.08
N ASN A 35 -8.54 -6.86 4.72
CA ASN A 35 -8.47 -6.32 6.07
C ASN A 35 -9.59 -6.86 6.97
N ALA A 36 -9.32 -6.84 8.27
CA ALA A 36 -10.30 -7.03 9.34
C ALA A 36 -9.87 -6.13 10.51
N CYS A 37 -10.14 -4.83 10.41
CA CYS A 37 -9.69 -3.83 11.40
C CYS A 37 -10.47 -2.52 11.26
N PRO A 38 -10.42 -1.63 12.27
CA PRO A 38 -10.92 -0.27 12.09
C PRO A 38 -10.04 0.47 11.06
N MET A 39 -10.65 0.94 9.99
CA MET A 39 -10.00 1.81 9.01
C MET A 39 -10.27 3.26 9.39
N GLU A 40 -9.24 3.95 9.84
CA GLU A 40 -9.29 5.33 10.33
C GLU A 40 -8.22 6.17 9.60
N ILE A 41 -8.15 7.46 9.91
CA ILE A 41 -7.33 8.43 9.18
C ILE A 41 -5.87 7.99 9.02
N ASN A 42 -5.25 7.37 10.03
CA ASN A 42 -3.85 6.97 9.96
C ASN A 42 -3.66 5.79 9.01
N ARG A 43 -4.56 4.79 9.09
CA ARG A 43 -4.50 3.60 8.23
C ARG A 43 -4.82 3.91 6.76
N LEU A 44 -5.80 4.79 6.52
CA LEU A 44 -6.07 5.32 5.17
C LEU A 44 -4.88 6.13 4.65
N SER A 45 -4.23 6.92 5.51
CA SER A 45 -3.02 7.68 5.15
C SER A 45 -1.82 6.78 4.90
N GLN A 46 -1.67 5.68 5.65
CA GLN A 46 -0.65 4.66 5.35
C GLN A 46 -0.82 4.09 3.93
N LEU A 47 -2.04 3.68 3.57
CA LEU A 47 -2.33 3.12 2.25
C LEU A 47 -2.05 4.14 1.14
N ARG A 48 -2.46 5.40 1.34
CA ARG A 48 -2.12 6.51 0.44
C ARG A 48 -0.61 6.67 0.32
N GLY A 49 0.13 6.66 1.43
CA GLY A 49 1.59 6.73 1.45
C GLY A 49 2.24 5.55 0.73
N ARG A 50 1.75 4.31 0.94
CA ARG A 50 2.24 3.11 0.22
C ARG A 50 2.01 3.20 -1.28
N ALA A 51 0.84 3.70 -1.71
CA ALA A 51 0.56 3.93 -3.12
C ALA A 51 1.50 4.97 -3.72
N TYR A 52 1.70 6.09 -3.02
CA TYR A 52 2.56 7.20 -3.43
C TYR A 52 4.03 6.78 -3.59
N GLU A 53 4.64 6.29 -2.51
CA GLU A 53 6.09 6.01 -2.46
C GLU A 53 6.52 4.84 -3.33
N ASN A 54 5.58 3.98 -3.74
CA ASN A 54 5.84 2.81 -4.57
C ASN A 54 5.28 2.94 -5.99
N MET A 55 4.47 3.96 -6.27
CA MET A 55 3.79 4.14 -7.55
C MET A 55 3.04 2.85 -7.95
N ILE A 56 2.17 2.37 -7.07
CA ILE A 56 1.35 1.17 -7.26
C ILE A 56 -0.10 1.48 -6.95
N GLY A 57 -1.00 0.82 -7.65
CA GLY A 57 -2.39 0.77 -7.24
C GLY A 57 -2.55 -0.06 -5.96
N ILE A 58 -3.40 0.37 -5.05
CA ILE A 58 -3.75 -0.40 -3.85
C ILE A 58 -5.27 -0.48 -3.76
N ALA A 59 -5.81 -1.68 -3.57
CA ALA A 59 -7.22 -1.89 -3.30
C ALA A 59 -7.38 -2.69 -2.00
N THR A 60 -8.19 -2.16 -1.09
CA THR A 60 -8.49 -2.81 0.18
C THR A 60 -9.91 -3.34 0.20
N CYS A 61 -10.11 -4.44 0.91
CA CYS A 61 -11.42 -4.96 1.24
C CYS A 61 -11.47 -5.17 2.76
N ASN A 62 -12.38 -4.47 3.44
CA ASN A 62 -12.56 -4.55 4.89
C ASN A 62 -13.97 -5.05 5.22
N TYR A 63 -14.14 -5.65 6.38
CA TYR A 63 -15.48 -5.99 6.87
C TYR A 63 -16.28 -4.72 7.18
N PRO A 64 -17.61 -4.75 6.94
CA PRO A 64 -18.48 -3.62 7.23
C PRO A 64 -18.57 -3.34 8.73
N GLN A 65 -19.15 -2.18 9.06
CA GLN A 65 -19.52 -1.85 10.44
C GLN A 65 -20.45 -2.93 11.01
N GLY A 66 -20.40 -3.09 12.35
CA GLY A 66 -21.17 -4.15 13.03
C GLY A 66 -20.43 -5.49 13.13
N LYS A 67 -19.31 -5.69 12.44
CA LYS A 67 -18.37 -6.76 12.73
C LYS A 67 -17.38 -6.32 13.81
N PRO A 68 -16.92 -7.21 14.71
CA PRO A 68 -15.97 -6.85 15.75
C PRO A 68 -14.73 -6.14 15.18
N ASP A 69 -14.40 -4.98 15.74
CA ASP A 69 -13.26 -4.16 15.37
C ASP A 69 -13.18 -3.75 13.89
N CYS A 70 -14.33 -3.70 13.19
CA CYS A 70 -14.41 -3.29 11.80
C CYS A 70 -15.41 -2.15 11.61
N ASN A 71 -15.18 -1.29 10.62
CA ASN A 71 -15.98 -0.10 10.34
C ASN A 71 -16.20 0.15 8.84
N GLY A 72 -15.92 -0.82 7.97
CA GLY A 72 -15.98 -0.63 6.52
C GLY A 72 -14.76 0.12 5.99
N HIS A 73 -15.00 1.17 5.21
CA HIS A 73 -13.97 2.02 4.57
C HIS A 73 -12.99 1.23 3.70
N SER A 74 -13.50 0.25 2.95
CA SER A 74 -12.77 -0.34 1.83
C SER A 74 -12.36 0.76 0.86
N SER A 75 -11.12 0.76 0.38
CA SER A 75 -10.60 1.91 -0.35
C SER A 75 -9.69 1.49 -1.50
N ALA A 76 -9.56 2.38 -2.49
CA ALA A 76 -8.61 2.19 -3.58
C ALA A 76 -7.84 3.47 -3.85
N PHE A 77 -6.54 3.32 -4.10
CA PHE A 77 -5.60 4.38 -4.45
C PHE A 77 -4.88 3.97 -5.73
N ASP A 78 -4.86 4.82 -6.74
CA ASP A 78 -4.31 4.47 -8.06
C ASP A 78 -2.79 4.61 -8.19
N GLY A 79 -2.13 5.25 -7.23
CA GLY A 79 -0.67 5.40 -7.21
C GLY A 79 -0.12 6.47 -8.15
N VAL A 80 -0.97 7.29 -8.77
CA VAL A 80 -0.59 8.37 -9.69
C VAL A 80 -0.86 9.72 -9.04
N ALA A 81 0.17 10.36 -8.50
CA ALA A 81 0.03 11.63 -7.79
C ALA A 81 0.09 12.86 -8.72
N TYR A 82 0.75 12.76 -9.86
CA TYR A 82 0.92 13.86 -10.81
C TYR A 82 0.40 13.46 -12.19
N LEU A 83 -0.50 14.26 -12.73
CA LEU A 83 -1.05 14.04 -14.07
C LEU A 83 -0.34 14.92 -15.11
N PRO A 84 -0.13 14.41 -16.33
CA PRO A 84 0.48 15.21 -17.39
C PRO A 84 -0.34 16.48 -17.67
N GLY A 85 0.33 17.63 -17.61
CA GLY A 85 -0.31 18.93 -17.90
C GLY A 85 -1.09 19.56 -16.75
N GLU A 86 -1.13 18.93 -15.59
CA GLU A 86 -1.72 19.50 -14.38
C GLU A 86 -0.62 20.05 -13.44
N GLU A 87 -0.92 21.16 -12.76
CA GLU A 87 -0.04 21.72 -11.74
C GLU A 87 -0.29 21.06 -10.38
N GLY A 88 0.79 20.64 -9.72
CA GLY A 88 0.75 20.06 -8.38
C GLY A 88 0.32 18.59 -8.35
N SER A 89 0.23 18.07 -7.13
CA SER A 89 -0.21 16.70 -6.90
C SER A 89 -1.72 16.64 -6.60
N ARG A 90 -2.34 15.51 -6.97
CA ARG A 90 -3.74 15.21 -6.66
C ARG A 90 -3.84 14.16 -5.56
N ASP A 91 -5.02 14.02 -4.98
CA ASP A 91 -5.34 12.84 -4.17
C ASP A 91 -5.46 11.61 -5.08
N MET A 92 -4.72 10.56 -4.73
CA MET A 92 -4.75 9.29 -5.44
C MET A 92 -5.91 8.38 -5.02
N CYS A 93 -6.73 8.81 -4.05
CA CYS A 93 -7.90 8.06 -3.63
C CYS A 93 -8.96 8.08 -4.74
N ILE A 94 -9.20 6.92 -5.35
CA ILE A 94 -10.20 6.76 -6.41
C ILE A 94 -11.50 6.14 -5.89
N LEU A 95 -11.45 5.57 -4.69
CA LEU A 95 -12.59 5.00 -3.99
C LEU A 95 -12.34 5.02 -2.48
N GLU A 96 -13.33 5.44 -1.72
CA GLU A 96 -13.50 5.13 -0.30
C GLU A 96 -14.96 4.77 -0.07
N ALA A 97 -15.22 3.52 0.29
CA ALA A 97 -16.55 3.04 0.65
C ALA A 97 -16.96 3.57 2.02
N ASP A 98 -18.25 3.57 2.28
CA ASP A 98 -18.81 3.85 3.62
C ASP A 98 -18.64 2.64 4.57
N GLY A 99 -19.37 2.65 5.67
CA GLY A 99 -19.36 1.58 6.68
C GLY A 99 -20.25 0.37 6.33
N GLU A 100 -21.08 0.47 5.28
CA GLU A 100 -22.07 -0.55 4.99
C GLU A 100 -21.50 -1.73 4.17
N GLU A 101 -22.20 -2.86 4.19
CA GLU A 101 -21.89 -3.99 3.32
C GLU A 101 -22.31 -3.67 1.88
N GLY A 102 -21.41 -3.87 0.93
CA GLY A 102 -21.71 -3.56 -0.47
C GLY A 102 -20.64 -4.03 -1.44
N LEU A 103 -20.90 -3.79 -2.71
CA LEU A 103 -19.96 -4.00 -3.80
C LEU A 103 -19.61 -2.66 -4.44
N TRP A 104 -18.34 -2.31 -4.44
CA TRP A 104 -17.82 -1.10 -5.04
C TRP A 104 -16.83 -1.44 -6.16
N LEU A 105 -16.86 -0.66 -7.22
CA LEU A 105 -15.96 -0.83 -8.35
C LEU A 105 -14.89 0.28 -8.34
N ALA A 106 -13.62 -0.11 -8.36
CA ALA A 106 -12.50 0.79 -8.55
C ALA A 106 -11.84 0.49 -9.89
N GLU A 107 -11.61 1.52 -10.69
CA GLU A 107 -10.96 1.41 -11.99
C GLU A 107 -9.53 1.92 -11.92
N PHE A 108 -8.57 1.11 -12.40
CA PHE A 108 -7.15 1.45 -12.46
C PHE A 108 -6.70 1.61 -13.90
N ASP A 109 -6.27 2.80 -14.29
CA ASP A 109 -5.64 3.05 -15.58
C ASP A 109 -4.18 2.54 -15.55
N LEU A 110 -3.98 1.33 -16.03
CA LEU A 110 -2.65 0.70 -16.04
C LEU A 110 -1.67 1.38 -17.01
N GLU A 111 -2.14 1.93 -18.11
CA GLU A 111 -1.26 2.63 -19.06
C GLU A 111 -0.77 3.96 -18.46
N LEU A 112 -1.65 4.69 -17.79
CA LEU A 112 -1.28 5.89 -17.04
C LEU A 112 -0.29 5.55 -15.92
N LEU A 113 -0.58 4.54 -15.11
CA LEU A 113 0.31 4.09 -14.03
C LEU A 113 1.69 3.69 -14.56
N ARG A 114 1.74 2.92 -15.65
CA ARG A 114 2.99 2.50 -16.29
C ARG A 114 3.77 3.67 -16.85
N SER A 115 3.09 4.63 -17.47
CA SER A 115 3.71 5.85 -17.99
C SER A 115 4.30 6.68 -16.84
N TYR A 116 3.53 6.88 -15.77
CA TYR A 116 3.94 7.56 -14.56
C TYR A 116 5.20 6.93 -13.95
N ARG A 117 5.23 5.61 -13.78
CA ARG A 117 6.38 4.87 -13.26
C ARG A 117 7.66 4.99 -14.08
N ARG A 118 7.55 5.27 -15.39
CA ARG A 118 8.73 5.49 -16.26
C ARG A 118 9.33 6.89 -16.12
N GLN A 119 8.55 7.85 -15.66
CA GLN A 119 8.92 9.28 -15.68
C GLN A 119 9.29 9.79 -14.29
N GLU A 120 8.63 9.28 -13.26
CA GLU A 120 8.79 9.76 -11.90
C GLU A 120 10.02 9.20 -11.17
N VAL A 121 10.46 9.95 -10.15
CA VAL A 121 11.68 9.66 -9.39
C VAL A 121 11.48 8.71 -8.20
N HIS A 122 10.22 8.42 -7.85
CA HIS A 122 9.88 7.50 -6.76
C HIS A 122 10.18 6.04 -7.13
N GLY A 123 9.84 5.12 -6.26
CA GLY A 123 10.02 3.69 -6.51
C GLY A 123 11.47 3.25 -6.35
N ASN A 124 12.09 2.71 -7.40
CA ASN A 124 13.39 2.04 -7.29
C ASN A 124 14.58 2.82 -7.85
N ALA A 125 14.36 3.79 -8.74
CA ALA A 125 15.44 4.40 -9.55
C ALA A 125 16.54 5.08 -8.74
N TYR A 126 16.18 5.75 -7.64
CA TYR A 126 17.11 6.54 -6.81
C TYR A 126 17.27 5.97 -5.40
N ARG A 127 16.87 4.73 -5.17
CA ARG A 127 17.13 4.06 -3.89
C ARG A 127 18.65 3.86 -3.70
N ARG A 128 19.07 3.85 -2.45
CA ARG A 128 20.45 3.58 -2.03
C ARG A 128 20.52 2.31 -1.16
N PRO A 129 20.32 1.11 -1.75
CA PRO A 129 20.22 -0.14 -1.00
C PRO A 129 21.43 -0.42 -0.10
N GLU A 130 22.59 0.07 -0.49
CA GLU A 130 23.85 -0.05 0.28
C GLU A 130 23.79 0.62 1.66
N LEU A 131 22.85 1.55 1.88
CA LEU A 131 22.62 2.21 3.16
C LEU A 131 21.55 1.55 4.03
N TYR A 132 20.84 0.55 3.51
CA TYR A 132 19.65 -0.03 4.16
C TYR A 132 19.94 -1.29 4.98
N GLY A 133 21.20 -1.57 5.30
CA GLY A 133 21.59 -2.75 6.08
C GLY A 133 20.83 -2.93 7.39
N LEU A 134 20.50 -1.80 8.07
CA LEU A 134 19.71 -1.83 9.32
C LEU A 134 18.31 -2.41 9.15
N LEU A 135 17.71 -2.32 7.95
CA LEU A 135 16.37 -2.90 7.68
C LEU A 135 16.37 -4.43 7.65
N THR A 136 17.54 -5.04 7.46
CA THR A 136 17.68 -6.49 7.40
C THR A 136 18.32 -7.08 8.65
N GLU A 137 18.71 -6.25 9.63
CA GLU A 137 19.21 -6.73 10.90
C GLU A 137 18.08 -7.39 11.73
N ASP A 138 18.38 -8.53 12.32
CA ASP A 138 17.46 -9.22 13.24
C ASP A 138 17.53 -8.69 14.69
N THR A 139 18.23 -7.59 14.90
CA THR A 139 18.41 -7.00 16.23
C THR A 139 17.30 -6.03 16.56
N VAL A 140 16.54 -6.33 17.60
CA VAL A 140 15.53 -5.40 18.16
C VAL A 140 16.12 -4.67 19.36
N ARG A 141 16.08 -3.34 19.31
CA ARG A 141 16.63 -2.46 20.34
C ARG A 141 15.52 -1.76 21.14
N PRO A 142 15.78 -1.36 22.41
CA PRO A 142 14.84 -0.52 23.15
C PRO A 142 14.48 0.76 22.37
N PRO A 143 13.22 1.24 22.49
CA PRO A 143 12.15 0.75 23.35
C PRO A 143 11.28 -0.38 22.75
N PHE A 144 11.63 -0.92 21.59
CA PHE A 144 10.78 -1.83 20.81
C PHE A 144 10.88 -3.31 21.21
N VAL A 145 11.65 -3.62 22.24
CA VAL A 145 11.78 -5.00 22.75
C VAL A 145 10.44 -5.48 23.33
N ARG A 146 9.98 -6.65 22.87
CA ARG A 146 8.74 -7.29 23.34
C ARG A 146 9.02 -8.74 23.71
N LYS A 147 8.42 -9.21 24.82
CA LYS A 147 8.58 -10.59 25.31
C LYS A 147 7.91 -11.63 24.43
N ASP A 148 6.87 -11.23 23.74
CA ASP A 148 6.05 -12.04 22.83
C ASP A 148 6.51 -12.00 21.37
N ARG A 149 7.63 -11.34 21.08
CA ARG A 149 8.22 -11.34 19.74
C ARG A 149 8.48 -12.76 19.29
N ARG A 150 7.95 -13.13 18.13
CA ARG A 150 8.30 -14.41 17.49
C ARG A 150 9.79 -14.42 17.19
N LYS A 151 10.50 -15.47 17.65
CA LYS A 151 11.87 -15.69 17.21
C LYS A 151 11.85 -16.02 15.72
N PRO A 152 12.84 -15.58 14.93
CA PRO A 152 12.99 -16.03 13.56
C PRO A 152 13.02 -17.57 13.55
N VAL A 153 12.32 -18.16 12.59
CA VAL A 153 12.52 -19.57 12.30
C VAL A 153 13.86 -19.64 11.55
N LEU A 154 14.87 -20.19 12.22
CA LEU A 154 16.18 -20.45 11.61
C LEU A 154 16.04 -21.52 10.51
#